data_1d39d88619a1a1fb1197aec61d6ac308
#
_entry.id   1d39d88619a1a1fb1197aec61d6ac308
#
_cell.length_a   1.000
_cell.length_b   1.000
_cell.length_c   1.000
_cell.angle_alpha   90.00
_cell.angle_beta   90.00
_cell.angle_gamma   90.00
#
_symmetry.space_group_name_H-M   'P 1'
#
loop_
_entity.id
_entity.type
_entity.pdbx_description
1 polymer ?
#
loop_
_entity_poly.entity_id
_entity_poly.type
_entity_poly.pdbx_seq_one_letter_code
_entity_poly.pdbx_strand_id
1 'polypeptide(L)'
;MTIALLNTQPATTDDLRALALVNYGHFTAMQVRDRALQGLEFHVERLQTGTRELFGAELDRERILTQLRGALAAGEADASLRFTVFARGFDYRKPLQAVEPDILITLTPPASADKPPLRVKSYRFVRPLPHIKHVGTFPLFHFRRQAQLAGHDDALFVADDGCVVEGSIWNIGFWDGEGVVWPEGPALRGTGER
;
A
#
# COMPACT_ATOMS: atom_id res chain seq x y z
N MET A 1 3.33 -20.26 0.67
CA MET A 1 4.36 -19.92 1.69
C MET A 1 4.52 -18.41 1.73
N THR A 2 4.81 -17.80 2.86
CA THR A 2 5.10 -16.35 2.93
C THR A 2 6.61 -16.16 2.90
N ILE A 3 7.09 -15.32 2.00
CA ILE A 3 8.50 -14.92 1.89
C ILE A 3 8.61 -13.47 2.33
N ALA A 4 9.62 -13.14 3.14
CA ALA A 4 9.93 -11.78 3.55
C ALA A 4 11.43 -11.52 3.32
N LEU A 5 11.74 -10.52 2.51
CA LEU A 5 13.11 -10.12 2.16
C LEU A 5 13.34 -8.67 2.57
N LEU A 6 14.37 -8.42 3.35
CA LEU A 6 14.86 -7.08 3.64
C LEU A 6 16.14 -6.82 2.84
N ASN A 7 16.14 -5.81 1.98
CA ASN A 7 17.28 -5.46 1.13
C ASN A 7 17.89 -6.69 0.44
N THR A 8 17.04 -7.57 -0.14
CA THR A 8 17.35 -8.85 -0.81
C THR A 8 17.73 -10.03 0.09
N GLN A 9 17.90 -9.83 1.38
CA GLN A 9 18.20 -10.92 2.32
C GLN A 9 16.94 -11.38 3.07
N PRO A 10 16.84 -12.64 3.51
CA PRO A 10 15.74 -13.06 4.36
C PRO A 10 15.62 -12.15 5.60
N ALA A 11 14.42 -11.60 5.80
CA ALA A 11 14.16 -10.69 6.91
C ALA A 11 14.16 -11.43 8.24
N THR A 12 14.83 -10.86 9.23
CA THR A 12 14.85 -11.35 10.62
C THR A 12 13.78 -10.66 11.47
N THR A 13 13.47 -11.19 12.64
CA THR A 13 12.56 -10.55 13.60
C THR A 13 13.06 -9.17 14.04
N ASP A 14 14.37 -9.02 14.22
CA ASP A 14 14.98 -7.75 14.63
C ASP A 14 14.86 -6.67 13.55
N ASP A 15 14.97 -7.05 12.28
CA ASP A 15 14.75 -6.16 11.13
C ASP A 15 13.33 -5.56 11.12
N LEU A 16 12.34 -6.35 11.52
CA LEU A 16 10.93 -5.94 11.50
C LEU A 16 10.53 -5.10 12.72
N ARG A 17 11.36 -5.07 13.76
CA ARG A 17 11.07 -4.39 15.03
C ARG A 17 10.81 -2.89 14.84
N ALA A 18 11.63 -2.20 14.04
CA ALA A 18 11.47 -0.77 13.79
C ALA A 18 10.11 -0.47 13.14
N LEU A 19 9.73 -1.25 12.12
CA LEU A 19 8.44 -1.09 11.44
C LEU A 19 7.25 -1.38 12.38
N ALA A 20 7.38 -2.38 13.25
CA ALA A 20 6.32 -2.74 14.18
C ALA A 20 6.15 -1.72 15.32
N LEU A 21 7.24 -1.17 15.87
CA LEU A 21 7.20 -0.30 17.05
C LEU A 21 7.06 1.19 16.70
N VAL A 22 7.62 1.62 15.58
CA VAL A 22 7.56 3.03 15.14
C VAL A 22 6.45 3.25 14.14
N ASN A 23 6.18 2.27 13.27
CA ASN A 23 5.12 2.29 12.26
C ASN A 23 5.19 3.53 11.34
N TYR A 24 6.41 3.92 10.92
CA TYR A 24 6.64 5.03 9.99
C TYR A 24 7.25 4.52 8.69
N GLY A 25 6.58 4.79 7.59
CA GLY A 25 6.94 4.30 6.27
C GLY A 25 5.76 4.27 5.30
N HIS A 26 6.02 3.80 4.10
CA HIS A 26 5.00 3.69 3.05
C HIS A 26 5.17 2.38 2.27
N PHE A 27 4.18 2.05 1.43
CA PHE A 27 4.24 0.82 0.66
C PHE A 27 3.48 0.91 -0.65
N THR A 28 3.72 -0.06 -1.50
CA THR A 28 2.83 -0.38 -2.61
C THR A 28 2.51 -1.87 -2.61
N ALA A 29 1.37 -2.25 -3.18
CA ALA A 29 0.95 -3.65 -3.30
C ALA A 29 0.67 -3.95 -4.77
N MET A 30 1.14 -5.09 -5.23
CA MET A 30 1.06 -5.55 -6.62
C MET A 30 0.60 -6.99 -6.68
N GLN A 31 -0.12 -7.35 -7.73
CA GLN A 31 -0.35 -8.75 -8.06
C GLN A 31 0.70 -9.17 -9.09
N VAL A 32 1.37 -10.26 -8.80
CA VAL A 32 2.28 -10.94 -9.73
C VAL A 32 1.47 -12.03 -10.44
N ARG A 33 1.55 -12.08 -11.76
CA ARG A 33 0.99 -13.15 -12.58
C ARG A 33 2.03 -13.54 -13.63
N ASP A 34 2.32 -14.81 -13.75
CA ASP A 34 3.37 -15.33 -14.64
C ASP A 34 4.70 -14.56 -14.49
N ARG A 35 5.09 -14.22 -13.26
CA ARG A 35 6.25 -13.38 -12.92
C ARG A 35 6.22 -11.96 -13.49
N ALA A 36 5.09 -11.50 -13.99
CA ALA A 36 4.88 -10.15 -14.51
C ALA A 36 4.11 -9.26 -13.53
N LEU A 37 4.37 -7.97 -13.61
CA LEU A 37 3.72 -6.91 -12.82
C LEU A 37 3.06 -5.92 -13.77
N GLN A 38 1.80 -5.55 -13.48
CA GLN A 38 1.12 -4.47 -14.20
C GLN A 38 1.41 -3.11 -13.56
N GLY A 39 1.50 -2.06 -14.40
CA GLY A 39 1.61 -0.68 -13.93
C GLY A 39 2.89 -0.39 -13.14
N LEU A 40 3.99 -1.06 -13.47
CA LEU A 40 5.27 -0.96 -12.74
C LEU A 40 5.73 0.49 -12.56
N GLU A 41 5.58 1.33 -13.58
CA GLU A 41 6.00 2.74 -13.53
C GLU A 41 5.24 3.53 -12.45
N PHE A 42 3.94 3.31 -12.30
CA PHE A 42 3.14 3.95 -11.25
C PHE A 42 3.54 3.49 -9.86
N HIS A 43 3.97 2.24 -9.72
CA HIS A 43 4.48 1.72 -8.45
C HIS A 43 5.84 2.33 -8.11
N VAL A 44 6.73 2.46 -9.10
CA VAL A 44 8.05 3.11 -8.94
C VAL A 44 7.87 4.58 -8.53
N GLU A 45 7.07 5.35 -9.28
CA GLU A 45 6.75 6.74 -8.98
C GLU A 45 6.22 6.91 -7.55
N ARG A 46 5.26 6.07 -7.14
CA ARG A 46 4.70 6.07 -5.79
C ARG A 46 5.75 5.81 -4.71
N LEU A 47 6.66 4.86 -4.94
CA LEU A 47 7.72 4.55 -4.00
C LEU A 47 8.71 5.70 -3.89
N GLN A 48 9.12 6.30 -5.01
CA GLN A 48 10.02 7.45 -5.02
C GLN A 48 9.41 8.67 -4.34
N THR A 49 8.17 9.02 -4.69
CA THR A 49 7.45 10.16 -4.09
C THR A 49 7.27 9.98 -2.58
N GLY A 50 6.79 8.80 -2.15
CA GLY A 50 6.62 8.53 -0.72
C GLY A 50 7.92 8.54 0.07
N THR A 51 9.02 8.04 -0.50
CA THR A 51 10.34 8.08 0.15
C THR A 51 10.84 9.51 0.31
N ARG A 52 10.73 10.32 -0.75
CA ARG A 52 11.14 11.73 -0.72
C ARG A 52 10.33 12.52 0.32
N GLU A 53 9.02 12.33 0.35
CA GLU A 53 8.15 13.09 1.26
C GLU A 53 8.31 12.68 2.73
N LEU A 54 8.41 11.38 3.02
CA LEU A 54 8.49 10.90 4.40
C LEU A 54 9.89 10.94 5.00
N PHE A 55 10.93 10.78 4.18
CA PHE A 55 12.31 10.64 4.68
C PHE A 55 13.27 11.73 4.16
N GLY A 56 12.84 12.56 3.20
CA GLY A 56 13.74 13.52 2.53
C GLY A 56 14.87 12.82 1.74
N ALA A 57 14.70 11.53 1.44
CA ALA A 57 15.69 10.69 0.77
C ALA A 57 15.25 10.32 -0.65
N GLU A 58 16.20 10.10 -1.53
CA GLU A 58 15.91 9.58 -2.86
C GLU A 58 15.96 8.04 -2.84
N LEU A 59 15.00 7.44 -3.53
CA LEU A 59 14.98 6.00 -3.78
C LEU A 59 15.26 5.74 -5.26
N ASP A 60 16.46 5.24 -5.54
CA ASP A 60 16.88 5.00 -6.90
C ASP A 60 16.02 3.93 -7.60
N ARG A 61 15.67 4.22 -8.87
CA ARG A 61 14.88 3.31 -9.72
C ARG A 61 15.52 1.93 -9.85
N GLU A 62 16.83 1.87 -10.13
CA GLU A 62 17.51 0.60 -10.33
C GLU A 62 17.58 -0.21 -9.03
N ARG A 63 17.67 0.46 -7.88
CA ARG A 63 17.55 -0.18 -6.58
C ARG A 63 16.18 -0.84 -6.42
N ILE A 64 15.08 -0.13 -6.75
CA ILE A 64 13.71 -0.69 -6.73
C ILE A 64 13.63 -1.93 -7.63
N LEU A 65 14.08 -1.82 -8.88
CA LEU A 65 14.01 -2.91 -9.86
C LEU A 65 14.84 -4.12 -9.44
N THR A 66 16.02 -3.89 -8.89
CA THR A 66 16.89 -4.97 -8.37
C THR A 66 16.22 -5.73 -7.24
N GLN A 67 15.61 -5.01 -6.28
CA GLN A 67 14.86 -5.62 -5.18
C GLN A 67 13.66 -6.43 -5.69
N LEU A 68 12.92 -5.90 -6.65
CA LEU A 68 11.78 -6.60 -7.27
C LEU A 68 12.23 -7.86 -8.00
N ARG A 69 13.28 -7.79 -8.83
CA ARG A 69 13.82 -8.96 -9.54
C ARG A 69 14.26 -10.06 -8.57
N GLY A 70 14.95 -9.68 -7.49
CA GLY A 70 15.36 -10.63 -6.45
C GLY A 70 14.17 -11.32 -5.77
N ALA A 71 13.13 -10.56 -5.45
CA ALA A 71 11.92 -11.11 -4.84
C ALA A 71 11.15 -12.04 -5.80
N LEU A 72 10.99 -11.64 -7.06
CA LEU A 72 10.33 -12.46 -8.10
C LEU A 72 11.09 -13.76 -8.39
N ALA A 73 12.43 -13.73 -8.33
CA ALA A 73 13.24 -14.93 -8.51
C ALA A 73 13.10 -15.91 -7.32
N ALA A 74 12.89 -15.40 -6.11
CA ALA A 74 12.72 -16.20 -4.90
C ALA A 74 11.29 -16.73 -4.70
N GLY A 75 10.30 -16.12 -5.35
CA GLY A 75 8.87 -16.43 -5.19
C GLY A 75 8.31 -17.36 -6.26
N GLU A 76 7.03 -17.68 -6.08
CA GLU A 76 6.22 -18.39 -7.07
C GLU A 76 5.90 -17.50 -8.28
N ALA A 77 5.44 -18.11 -9.38
CA ALA A 77 5.05 -17.40 -10.59
C ALA A 77 3.91 -16.41 -10.33
N ASP A 78 2.98 -16.79 -9.47
CA ASP A 78 1.84 -16.00 -9.03
C ASP A 78 1.94 -15.68 -7.56
N ALA A 79 1.80 -14.41 -7.20
CA ALA A 79 1.86 -13.94 -5.81
C ALA A 79 1.14 -12.60 -5.61
N SER A 80 0.80 -12.30 -4.37
CA SER A 80 0.58 -10.94 -3.91
C SER A 80 1.88 -10.40 -3.34
N LEU A 81 2.41 -9.32 -3.92
CA LEU A 81 3.65 -8.67 -3.51
C LEU A 81 3.33 -7.36 -2.79
N ARG A 82 3.92 -7.16 -1.62
CA ARG A 82 3.94 -5.87 -0.93
C ARG A 82 5.38 -5.39 -0.83
N PHE A 83 5.64 -4.20 -1.34
CA PHE A 83 6.92 -3.51 -1.27
C PHE A 83 6.77 -2.37 -0.26
N THR A 84 7.44 -2.48 0.87
CA THR A 84 7.40 -1.50 1.96
C THR A 84 8.74 -0.80 2.08
N VAL A 85 8.71 0.53 2.19
CA VAL A 85 9.88 1.37 2.48
C VAL A 85 9.72 1.94 3.88
N PHE A 86 10.73 1.76 4.69
CA PHE A 86 10.84 2.29 6.05
C PHE A 86 12.32 2.52 6.37
N ALA A 87 12.67 2.95 7.55
CA ALA A 87 14.08 3.07 7.94
C ALA A 87 14.29 2.53 9.35
N ARG A 88 15.15 1.54 9.51
CA ARG A 88 15.50 0.97 10.83
C ARG A 88 16.18 2.00 11.75
N GLY A 89 16.87 2.96 11.16
CA GLY A 89 17.51 4.05 11.88
C GLY A 89 16.63 5.27 12.17
N PHE A 90 15.32 5.24 11.82
CA PHE A 90 14.43 6.36 12.07
C PHE A 90 14.14 6.55 13.56
N ASP A 91 14.47 7.73 14.10
CA ASP A 91 14.13 8.14 15.46
C ASP A 91 13.04 9.22 15.42
N TYR A 92 11.85 8.90 15.92
CA TYR A 92 10.72 9.82 15.98
C TYR A 92 10.99 11.08 16.85
N ARG A 93 12.02 11.04 17.71
CA ARG A 93 12.48 12.21 18.49
C ARG A 93 13.34 13.16 17.66
N LYS A 94 13.87 12.66 16.53
CA LYS A 94 14.75 13.41 15.62
C LYS A 94 14.31 13.20 14.16
N PRO A 95 13.07 13.56 13.81
CA PRO A 95 12.47 13.19 12.51
C PRO A 95 13.18 13.81 11.30
N LEU A 96 14.00 14.85 11.50
CA LEU A 96 14.78 15.49 10.44
C LEU A 96 16.17 14.87 10.26
N GLN A 97 16.54 13.90 11.10
CA GLN A 97 17.82 13.22 10.93
C GLN A 97 17.80 12.41 9.65
N ALA A 98 18.82 12.58 8.82
CA ALA A 98 18.97 11.78 7.60
C ALA A 98 19.03 10.29 7.92
N VAL A 99 18.28 9.50 7.17
CA VAL A 99 18.24 8.04 7.29
C VAL A 99 18.40 7.39 5.92
N GLU A 100 18.95 6.20 5.91
CA GLU A 100 18.96 5.35 4.71
C GLU A 100 17.68 4.50 4.70
N PRO A 101 16.85 4.59 3.63
CA PRO A 101 15.65 3.78 3.53
C PRO A 101 15.96 2.30 3.39
N ASP A 102 15.26 1.47 4.16
CA ASP A 102 15.24 0.02 4.05
C ASP A 102 14.05 -0.43 3.18
N ILE A 103 14.23 -1.52 2.44
CA ILE A 103 13.21 -2.09 1.56
C ILE A 103 12.85 -3.48 2.06
N LEU A 104 11.59 -3.64 2.48
CA LEU A 104 11.01 -4.92 2.83
C LEU A 104 10.02 -5.36 1.75
N ILE A 105 10.29 -6.50 1.10
CA ILE A 105 9.36 -7.13 0.18
C ILE A 105 8.78 -8.38 0.82
N THR A 106 7.45 -8.47 0.83
CA THR A 106 6.75 -9.68 1.23
C THR A 106 5.97 -10.26 0.06
N LEU A 107 6.06 -11.59 -0.10
CA LEU A 107 5.30 -12.37 -1.05
C LEU A 107 4.36 -13.30 -0.28
N THR A 108 3.09 -13.29 -0.66
CA THR A 108 2.05 -14.16 -0.13
C THR A 108 1.31 -14.83 -1.29
N PRO A 109 0.51 -15.88 -1.04
CA PRO A 109 -0.33 -16.45 -2.09
C PRO A 109 -1.12 -15.37 -2.84
N PRO A 110 -1.37 -15.55 -4.15
CA PRO A 110 -2.06 -14.56 -4.97
C PRO A 110 -3.49 -14.33 -4.47
N ALA A 111 -3.94 -13.08 -4.52
CA ALA A 111 -5.34 -12.78 -4.26
C ALA A 111 -6.23 -13.28 -5.41
N SER A 112 -7.41 -13.83 -5.08
CA SER A 112 -8.41 -14.15 -6.09
C SER A 112 -8.91 -12.90 -6.79
N ALA A 113 -9.05 -12.98 -8.12
CA ALA A 113 -9.71 -11.95 -8.91
C ALA A 113 -11.24 -12.00 -8.73
N ASP A 114 -11.75 -13.17 -8.44
CA ASP A 114 -13.18 -13.43 -8.28
C ASP A 114 -13.60 -13.05 -6.86
N LYS A 115 -14.32 -11.95 -6.75
CA LYS A 115 -14.81 -11.44 -5.46
C LYS A 115 -16.33 -11.22 -5.56
N PRO A 116 -17.11 -11.67 -4.56
CA PRO A 116 -18.53 -11.36 -4.54
C PRO A 116 -18.76 -9.85 -4.38
N PRO A 117 -19.95 -9.35 -4.78
CA PRO A 117 -20.36 -7.99 -4.45
C PRO A 117 -20.27 -7.70 -2.96
N LEU A 118 -19.81 -6.50 -2.59
CA LEU A 118 -19.67 -6.10 -1.20
C LEU A 118 -20.85 -5.24 -0.76
N ARG A 119 -21.39 -5.52 0.43
CA ARG A 119 -22.28 -4.61 1.15
C ARG A 119 -21.42 -3.68 1.97
N VAL A 120 -21.44 -2.39 1.66
CA VAL A 120 -20.58 -1.42 2.33
C VAL A 120 -21.38 -0.49 3.24
N LYS A 121 -20.75 -0.04 4.33
CA LYS A 121 -21.26 1.00 5.21
C LYS A 121 -20.39 2.24 5.08
N SER A 122 -21.01 3.39 4.84
CA SER A 122 -20.31 4.65 4.71
C SER A 122 -19.88 5.21 6.07
N TYR A 123 -18.71 5.84 6.10
CA TYR A 123 -18.17 6.57 7.24
C TYR A 123 -17.53 7.87 6.77
N ARG A 124 -17.71 8.95 7.55
CA ARG A 124 -16.98 10.20 7.33
C ARG A 124 -15.53 10.00 7.77
N PHE A 125 -14.66 9.94 6.80
CA PHE A 125 -13.24 9.77 7.03
C PHE A 125 -12.43 10.07 5.77
N VAL A 126 -11.34 10.81 5.93
CA VAL A 126 -10.29 11.00 4.92
C VAL A 126 -8.98 10.60 5.56
N ARG A 127 -8.20 9.79 4.86
CA ARG A 127 -6.88 9.38 5.32
C ARG A 127 -5.95 10.59 5.42
N PRO A 128 -5.21 10.75 6.52
CA PRO A 128 -4.10 11.71 6.55
C PRO A 128 -3.11 11.44 5.40
N LEU A 129 -2.62 12.48 4.74
CA LEU A 129 -1.74 12.35 3.57
C LEU A 129 -2.32 11.37 2.53
N PRO A 130 -3.49 11.64 1.94
CA PRO A 130 -4.23 10.66 1.14
C PRO A 130 -3.44 10.18 -0.09
N HIS A 131 -2.50 10.97 -0.59
CA HIS A 131 -1.62 10.63 -1.71
C HIS A 131 -0.49 9.66 -1.33
N ILE A 132 -0.21 9.47 -0.03
CA ILE A 132 0.81 8.53 0.46
C ILE A 132 0.16 7.22 0.92
N LYS A 133 0.62 6.11 0.38
CA LYS A 133 0.23 4.78 0.88
C LYS A 133 1.05 4.43 2.12
N HIS A 134 0.84 5.19 3.21
CA HIS A 134 1.60 5.01 4.46
C HIS A 134 1.19 3.74 5.22
N VAL A 135 2.09 3.24 6.06
CA VAL A 135 1.88 2.01 6.86
C VAL A 135 0.91 2.19 8.03
N GLY A 136 0.56 3.43 8.38
CA GLY A 136 -0.42 3.77 9.43
C GLY A 136 -1.87 3.43 9.01
N THR A 137 -2.16 2.14 8.85
CA THR A 137 -3.44 1.63 8.35
C THR A 137 -4.49 1.41 9.43
N PHE A 138 -4.20 1.75 10.69
CA PHE A 138 -5.12 1.54 11.81
C PHE A 138 -6.54 2.08 11.56
N PRO A 139 -6.76 3.32 11.12
CA PRO A 139 -8.12 3.83 10.91
C PRO A 139 -8.89 3.03 9.86
N LEU A 140 -8.23 2.60 8.79
CA LEU A 140 -8.85 1.83 7.71
C LEU A 140 -9.40 0.50 8.22
N PHE A 141 -8.60 -0.22 9.01
CA PHE A 141 -8.99 -1.51 9.59
C PHE A 141 -9.99 -1.34 10.73
N HIS A 142 -9.90 -0.25 11.50
CA HIS A 142 -10.88 0.08 12.53
C HIS A 142 -12.28 0.25 11.92
N PHE A 143 -12.43 1.11 10.90
CA PHE A 143 -13.71 1.33 10.24
C PHE A 143 -14.23 0.09 9.50
N ARG A 144 -13.34 -0.70 8.87
CA ARG A 144 -13.72 -1.99 8.29
C ARG A 144 -14.32 -2.91 9.35
N ARG A 145 -13.68 -3.02 10.51
CA ARG A 145 -14.19 -3.80 11.63
C ARG A 145 -15.55 -3.27 12.12
N GLN A 146 -15.73 -1.94 12.23
CA GLN A 146 -17.02 -1.34 12.60
C GLN A 146 -18.11 -1.66 11.57
N ALA A 147 -17.80 -1.62 10.28
CA ALA A 147 -18.73 -2.02 9.23
C ALA A 147 -19.18 -3.49 9.38
N GLN A 148 -18.22 -4.39 9.64
CA GLN A 148 -18.49 -5.81 9.84
C GLN A 148 -19.31 -6.09 11.09
N LEU A 149 -19.06 -5.40 12.20
CA LEU A 149 -19.89 -5.47 13.41
C LEU A 149 -21.34 -4.99 13.15
N ALA A 150 -21.53 -4.10 12.18
CA ALA A 150 -22.84 -3.62 11.74
C ALA A 150 -23.49 -4.48 10.62
N GLY A 151 -22.95 -5.65 10.33
CA GLY A 151 -23.49 -6.61 9.35
C GLY A 151 -23.15 -6.29 7.89
N HIS A 152 -22.15 -5.45 7.62
CA HIS A 152 -21.65 -5.13 6.30
C HIS A 152 -20.31 -5.86 6.03
N ASP A 153 -19.86 -5.84 4.79
CA ASP A 153 -18.62 -6.56 4.41
C ASP A 153 -17.39 -5.64 4.53
N ASP A 154 -17.55 -4.33 4.24
CA ASP A 154 -16.44 -3.36 4.31
C ASP A 154 -16.94 -1.93 4.56
N ALA A 155 -16.00 -1.01 4.78
CA ALA A 155 -16.23 0.42 4.93
C ALA A 155 -16.03 1.15 3.59
N LEU A 156 -16.88 2.13 3.33
CA LEU A 156 -16.72 3.13 2.28
C LEU A 156 -16.51 4.50 2.94
N PHE A 157 -15.46 5.20 2.56
CA PHE A 157 -15.15 6.51 3.11
C PHE A 157 -15.74 7.63 2.27
N VAL A 158 -16.26 8.63 2.97
CA VAL A 158 -16.91 9.82 2.41
C VAL A 158 -16.31 11.04 3.09
N ALA A 159 -15.91 12.04 2.33
CA ALA A 159 -15.40 13.31 2.84
C ALA A 159 -16.55 14.15 3.46
N ASP A 160 -16.21 15.24 4.14
CA ASP A 160 -17.20 16.08 4.82
C ASP A 160 -18.18 16.78 3.88
N ASP A 161 -17.75 17.05 2.66
CA ASP A 161 -18.56 17.60 1.55
C ASP A 161 -19.49 16.57 0.89
N GLY A 162 -19.41 15.30 1.30
CA GLY A 162 -20.20 14.20 0.74
C GLY A 162 -19.54 13.49 -0.44
N CYS A 163 -18.36 13.92 -0.87
CA CYS A 163 -17.63 13.24 -1.95
C CYS A 163 -17.20 11.84 -1.50
N VAL A 164 -17.46 10.83 -2.32
CA VAL A 164 -16.95 9.47 -2.11
C VAL A 164 -15.44 9.47 -2.29
N VAL A 165 -14.71 8.84 -1.38
CA VAL A 165 -13.25 8.84 -1.34
C VAL A 165 -12.69 7.49 -1.80
N GLU A 166 -12.74 6.50 -0.96
CA GLU A 166 -12.17 5.17 -1.19
C GLU A 166 -12.79 4.14 -0.22
N GLY A 167 -12.56 2.86 -0.43
CA GLY A 167 -12.83 1.83 0.56
C GLY A 167 -11.66 1.64 1.53
N SER A 168 -11.77 0.68 2.45
CA SER A 168 -10.72 0.46 3.46
C SER A 168 -9.37 0.06 2.84
N ILE A 169 -9.38 -0.75 1.77
CA ILE A 169 -8.19 -1.25 1.07
C ILE A 169 -8.35 -1.28 -0.46
N TRP A 170 -9.36 -0.58 -0.99
CA TRP A 170 -9.72 -0.59 -2.40
C TRP A 170 -10.20 0.79 -2.86
N ASN A 171 -10.14 1.06 -4.16
CA ASN A 171 -10.71 2.24 -4.79
C ASN A 171 -12.08 1.89 -5.39
N ILE A 172 -12.88 2.90 -5.67
CA ILE A 172 -14.21 2.75 -6.25
C ILE A 172 -14.31 3.60 -7.50
N GLY A 173 -14.79 3.00 -8.59
CA GLY A 173 -15.24 3.70 -9.77
C GLY A 173 -16.72 3.44 -9.99
N PHE A 174 -17.39 4.33 -10.67
CA PHE A 174 -18.82 4.24 -10.97
C PHE A 174 -19.01 4.11 -12.46
N TRP A 175 -19.95 3.26 -12.87
CA TRP A 175 -20.38 3.19 -14.27
C TRP A 175 -21.53 4.18 -14.49
N ASP A 176 -21.36 5.15 -15.40
CA ASP A 176 -22.37 6.19 -15.68
C ASP A 176 -23.30 5.84 -16.85
N GLY A 177 -23.09 4.68 -17.48
CA GLY A 177 -23.78 4.21 -18.68
C GLY A 177 -22.90 4.19 -19.92
N GLU A 178 -21.80 4.93 -19.94
CA GLU A 178 -20.87 5.04 -21.06
C GLU A 178 -19.43 4.69 -20.67
N GLY A 179 -19.02 4.99 -19.43
CA GLY A 179 -17.65 4.79 -18.98
C GLY A 179 -17.52 4.66 -17.45
N VAL A 180 -16.30 4.42 -17.00
CA VAL A 180 -15.97 4.41 -15.57
C VAL A 180 -15.60 5.81 -15.13
N VAL A 181 -16.35 6.35 -14.19
CA VAL A 181 -16.09 7.64 -13.54
C VAL A 181 -15.46 7.40 -12.17
N TRP A 182 -14.32 8.03 -11.93
CA TRP A 182 -13.62 7.96 -10.66
C TRP A 182 -13.93 9.20 -9.81
N PRO A 183 -14.20 9.02 -8.49
CA PRO A 183 -14.41 10.16 -7.60
C PRO A 183 -13.16 11.07 -7.56
N GLU A 184 -13.38 12.37 -7.49
CA GLU A 184 -12.31 13.39 -7.39
C GLU A 184 -11.92 13.67 -5.92
N GLY A 185 -12.47 12.93 -4.97
CA GLY A 185 -12.17 13.08 -3.54
C GLY A 185 -10.69 12.85 -3.20
N PRO A 186 -10.26 13.30 -2.01
CA PRO A 186 -8.89 13.14 -1.53
C PRO A 186 -8.59 11.69 -1.16
N ALA A 187 -8.30 10.88 -2.18
CA ALA A 187 -8.04 9.44 -2.08
C ALA A 187 -6.63 9.09 -2.55
N LEU A 188 -6.17 7.91 -2.12
CA LEU A 188 -5.00 7.30 -2.73
C LEU A 188 -5.37 6.74 -4.09
N ARG A 189 -4.91 7.37 -5.16
CA ARG A 189 -5.17 6.90 -6.53
C ARG A 189 -4.63 5.50 -6.73
N GLY A 190 -5.48 4.60 -7.21
CA GLY A 190 -5.10 3.24 -7.59
C GLY A 190 -4.22 3.23 -8.83
N THR A 191 -3.37 2.23 -8.97
CA THR A 191 -2.58 2.05 -10.22
C THR A 191 -3.46 1.60 -11.40
N GLY A 192 -4.69 1.15 -11.15
CA GLY A 192 -5.68 0.81 -12.19
C GLY A 192 -6.56 1.99 -12.64
N GLU A 193 -6.42 3.16 -12.00
CA GLU A 193 -7.11 4.39 -12.38
C GLU A 193 -6.35 5.23 -13.42
N ARG A 194 -5.12 4.83 -13.78
CA ARG A 194 -4.18 5.55 -14.63
C ARG A 194 -3.91 4.86 -15.94
#